data_f33ae4778bc9a7da917179a482c31e80
#
_entry.id   f33ae4778bc9a7da917179a482c31e80
#
_cell.length_a   1.000
_cell.length_b   1.000
_cell.length_c   1.000
_cell.angle_alpha   90.00
_cell.angle_beta   90.00
_cell.angle_gamma   90.00
#
_symmetry.space_group_name_H-M   'P 1'
#
loop_
_entity.id
_entity.type
_entity.pdbx_description
1 polymer ?
#
loop_
_entity_poly.entity_id
_entity_poly.type
_entity_poly.pdbx_seq_one_letter_code
_entity_poly.pdbx_strand_id
1 'polypeptide(L)'
;MKQAIIFLKLWMISLLVGGLISCQQETPVTSVIHIDAEGTIQTVNPDLYGITLEEINHAIDGGLYAEMIQNRSFEDGIPPLNCPYDARRRVITTPNGYDMPFMRLDSLPGWRPLSTNTWIYPDTKELLNEKNKRSLVVSIATSAQNGRGGVVAEGYNGLAIQQGETYQLSFYLKGASVLPKNLHIALEDSIGNRVLSDVFTVSTHYEWKKYRHTFTANATSNKAILTFSSDSSQTFWLDVVSLFPETWKGRPNGQRQDIMEAIAKLQPRFVRFPGGAFVEGYTAGTYPVWKETLGNIAERKHFWNVWGYGTTNGTGYHEYLQLCEDLGAEPIYV
;
A
#
# COMPACT_ATOMS: atom_id res chain seq x y z
N MET A 1 36.96 40.19 60.49
CA MET A 1 37.57 40.38 59.17
C MET A 1 38.51 39.23 58.78
N LYS A 2 39.38 38.64 59.65
CA LYS A 2 40.30 37.56 59.27
C LYS A 2 39.60 36.22 58.90
N GLN A 3 38.48 35.84 59.52
CA GLN A 3 37.73 34.61 59.20
C GLN A 3 37.00 34.67 57.87
N ALA A 4 36.49 35.83 57.48
CA ALA A 4 35.79 35.99 56.17
C ALA A 4 36.76 35.85 54.97
N ILE A 5 38.01 36.26 55.13
CA ILE A 5 39.04 36.13 54.09
C ILE A 5 39.49 34.69 53.88
N ILE A 6 39.50 33.88 54.95
CA ILE A 6 39.86 32.46 54.90
C ILE A 6 38.74 31.69 54.18
N PHE A 7 37.46 31.97 54.45
CA PHE A 7 36.34 31.33 53.77
C PHE A 7 36.30 31.70 52.27
N LEU A 8 36.62 32.92 51.92
CA LEU A 8 36.62 33.36 50.50
C LEU A 8 37.79 32.70 49.72
N LYS A 9 38.95 32.48 50.37
CA LYS A 9 40.07 31.77 49.74
C LYS A 9 39.80 30.26 49.58
N LEU A 10 39.15 29.64 50.55
CA LEU A 10 38.76 28.22 50.44
C LEU A 10 37.67 28.05 49.35
N TRP A 11 36.76 28.98 49.18
CA TRP A 11 35.75 28.93 48.13
C TRP A 11 36.33 29.13 46.73
N MET A 12 37.32 30.01 46.58
CA MET A 12 38.04 30.19 45.32
C MET A 12 38.90 28.97 44.93
N ILE A 13 39.49 28.29 45.90
CA ILE A 13 40.29 27.06 45.65
C ILE A 13 39.38 25.90 45.25
N SER A 14 38.19 25.76 45.85
CA SER A 14 37.23 24.75 45.44
C SER A 14 36.62 25.01 44.07
N LEU A 15 36.44 26.25 43.63
CA LEU A 15 36.04 26.63 42.29
C LEU A 15 37.14 26.39 41.25
N LEU A 16 38.43 26.55 41.63
CA LEU A 16 39.55 26.25 40.75
C LEU A 16 39.81 24.74 40.60
N VAL A 17 39.56 23.96 41.65
CA VAL A 17 39.69 22.48 41.59
C VAL A 17 38.48 21.85 40.88
N GLY A 18 37.28 22.44 41.02
CA GLY A 18 36.09 21.99 40.27
C GLY A 18 36.14 22.32 38.78
N GLY A 19 36.93 23.30 38.35
CA GLY A 19 37.12 23.69 36.94
C GLY A 19 38.17 22.82 36.22
N LEU A 20 38.91 21.98 36.93
CA LEU A 20 39.91 21.06 36.36
C LEU A 20 39.39 19.62 36.20
N ILE A 21 38.12 19.32 36.56
CA ILE A 21 37.42 18.12 36.14
C ILE A 21 36.84 18.43 34.76
N SER A 22 37.76 18.72 33.90
CA SER A 22 37.58 18.96 32.50
C SER A 22 37.04 17.77 31.75
N CYS A 23 36.21 18.03 30.83
CA CYS A 23 36.05 17.26 29.64
C CYS A 23 37.25 16.40 29.30
N GLN A 24 37.23 15.14 29.69
CA GLN A 24 37.98 14.15 28.90
C GLN A 24 37.31 14.19 27.53
N GLN A 25 37.95 14.88 26.63
CA GLN A 25 37.63 14.79 25.20
C GLN A 25 37.85 13.34 24.84
N GLU A 26 36.75 12.57 24.76
CA GLU A 26 36.84 11.21 24.20
C GLU A 26 37.47 11.40 22.82
N THR A 27 38.72 10.93 22.71
CA THR A 27 39.35 10.83 21.38
C THR A 27 38.45 9.97 20.53
N PRO A 28 37.98 10.48 19.37
CA PRO A 28 37.13 9.70 18.50
C PRO A 28 37.86 8.37 18.21
N VAL A 29 37.25 7.26 18.59
CA VAL A 29 37.80 5.92 18.27
C VAL A 29 37.69 5.81 16.76
N THR A 30 38.78 6.07 16.08
CA THR A 30 38.87 5.87 14.64
C THR A 30 39.14 4.39 14.42
N SER A 31 38.07 3.65 14.06
CA SER A 31 38.25 2.28 13.61
C SER A 31 38.89 2.30 12.23
N VAL A 32 40.06 1.68 12.11
CA VAL A 32 40.74 1.56 10.82
C VAL A 32 40.55 0.15 10.31
N ILE A 33 39.96 0.02 9.13
CA ILE A 33 39.84 -1.24 8.40
C ILE A 33 41.04 -1.31 7.44
N HIS A 34 41.92 -2.27 7.63
CA HIS A 34 43.00 -2.57 6.69
C HIS A 34 42.52 -3.60 5.69
N ILE A 35 42.51 -3.22 4.40
CA ILE A 35 42.18 -4.11 3.29
C ILE A 35 43.51 -4.46 2.61
N ASP A 36 43.88 -5.73 2.64
CA ASP A 36 45.03 -6.24 1.88
C ASP A 36 44.53 -6.58 0.45
N ALA A 37 44.76 -5.69 -0.49
CA ALA A 37 44.37 -5.87 -1.89
C ALA A 37 45.36 -6.80 -2.66
N GLU A 38 46.51 -7.13 -2.07
CA GLU A 38 47.51 -8.02 -2.68
C GLU A 38 47.40 -9.46 -2.12
N GLY A 39 46.50 -9.67 -1.15
CA GLY A 39 46.24 -10.98 -0.54
C GLY A 39 45.65 -11.98 -1.52
N THR A 40 45.52 -13.21 -1.10
CA THR A 40 44.96 -14.31 -1.89
C THR A 40 43.52 -14.01 -2.27
N ILE A 41 43.24 -13.80 -3.55
CA ILE A 41 41.88 -13.63 -4.07
C ILE A 41 41.21 -15.01 -4.08
N GLN A 42 40.15 -15.17 -3.28
CA GLN A 42 39.27 -16.32 -3.37
C GLN A 42 38.09 -16.01 -4.23
N THR A 43 37.70 -16.93 -5.08
CA THR A 43 36.46 -16.79 -5.87
C THR A 43 35.28 -16.85 -4.92
N VAL A 44 34.48 -15.78 -4.88
CA VAL A 44 33.22 -15.76 -4.16
C VAL A 44 32.22 -16.63 -4.91
N ASN A 45 31.56 -17.57 -4.20
CA ASN A 45 30.48 -18.35 -4.80
C ASN A 45 29.34 -17.40 -5.20
N PRO A 46 28.96 -17.32 -6.49
CA PRO A 46 27.88 -16.43 -6.93
C PRO A 46 26.54 -16.74 -6.28
N ASP A 47 26.33 -17.99 -5.84
CA ASP A 47 25.07 -18.41 -5.20
C ASP A 47 24.90 -17.88 -3.76
N LEU A 48 25.90 -17.19 -3.21
CA LEU A 48 25.77 -16.48 -1.94
C LEU A 48 25.05 -15.13 -2.05
N TYR A 49 24.79 -14.65 -3.26
CA TYR A 49 24.27 -13.32 -3.50
C TYR A 49 22.80 -13.37 -3.91
N GLY A 50 21.91 -13.00 -3.02
CA GLY A 50 20.47 -12.97 -3.26
C GLY A 50 19.77 -11.87 -2.50
N ILE A 51 18.46 -11.77 -2.68
CA ILE A 51 17.60 -10.79 -2.01
C ILE A 51 16.43 -11.48 -1.30
N THR A 52 15.92 -10.80 -0.27
CA THR A 52 14.66 -11.17 0.39
C THR A 52 13.60 -10.12 0.07
N LEU A 53 12.43 -10.57 -0.34
CA LEU A 53 11.24 -9.74 -0.49
C LEU A 53 10.22 -10.13 0.57
N GLU A 54 9.77 -9.16 1.35
CA GLU A 54 8.76 -9.32 2.39
C GLU A 54 7.73 -8.19 2.30
N GLU A 55 6.46 -8.53 2.52
CA GLU A 55 5.42 -7.53 2.68
C GLU A 55 5.54 -6.86 4.05
N ILE A 56 6.37 -5.83 4.13
CA ILE A 56 6.60 -5.00 5.32
C ILE A 56 6.59 -3.52 4.91
N ASN A 57 5.92 -2.66 5.69
CA ASN A 57 5.82 -1.23 5.39
C ASN A 57 5.36 -0.91 3.96
N HIS A 58 4.41 -1.70 3.45
CA HIS A 58 3.94 -1.57 2.06
C HIS A 58 5.04 -1.77 1.01
N ALA A 59 6.03 -2.63 1.29
CA ALA A 59 7.10 -2.91 0.34
C ALA A 59 6.61 -3.61 -0.94
N ILE A 60 5.53 -4.38 -0.84
CA ILE A 60 4.88 -5.04 -1.97
C ILE A 60 3.62 -4.28 -2.37
N ASP A 61 2.53 -4.37 -1.60
CA ASP A 61 1.30 -3.61 -1.84
C ASP A 61 1.53 -2.11 -1.58
N GLY A 62 1.54 -1.28 -2.63
CA GLY A 62 1.91 0.15 -2.57
C GLY A 62 3.39 0.44 -2.81
N GLY A 63 4.21 -0.60 -3.01
CA GLY A 63 5.65 -0.52 -3.31
C GLY A 63 6.00 -1.18 -4.64
N LEU A 64 6.51 -2.42 -4.57
CA LEU A 64 6.97 -3.19 -5.74
C LEU A 64 5.83 -3.57 -6.69
N TYR A 65 4.67 -3.95 -6.16
CA TYR A 65 3.48 -4.28 -6.94
C TYR A 65 2.95 -3.04 -7.67
N ALA A 66 2.69 -3.16 -8.97
CA ALA A 66 2.34 -2.01 -9.80
C ALA A 66 0.88 -1.54 -9.63
N GLU A 67 0.06 -2.21 -8.81
CA GLU A 67 -1.30 -1.75 -8.49
C GLU A 67 -1.27 -0.38 -7.80
N MET A 68 -1.91 0.61 -8.40
CA MET A 68 -1.92 1.98 -7.90
C MET A 68 -3.07 2.23 -6.90
N ILE A 69 -4.10 1.38 -6.88
CA ILE A 69 -5.28 1.55 -6.02
C ILE A 69 -5.09 0.86 -4.69
N GLN A 70 -5.12 1.65 -3.61
CA GLN A 70 -5.15 1.14 -2.25
C GLN A 70 -6.54 0.55 -1.92
N ASN A 71 -6.58 -0.58 -1.17
CA ASN A 71 -7.82 -1.19 -0.71
C ASN A 71 -8.83 -1.41 -1.87
N ARG A 72 -8.35 -2.00 -2.97
CA ARG A 72 -9.08 -2.15 -4.24
C ARG A 72 -10.41 -2.93 -4.14
N SER A 73 -10.55 -3.80 -3.12
CA SER A 73 -11.72 -4.63 -2.85
C SER A 73 -12.43 -4.27 -1.53
N PHE A 74 -12.07 -3.14 -0.90
CA PHE A 74 -12.72 -2.58 0.30
C PHE A 74 -12.66 -3.46 1.55
N GLU A 75 -11.74 -4.42 1.61
CA GLU A 75 -11.65 -5.44 2.65
C GLU A 75 -10.87 -5.02 3.92
N ASP A 76 -10.17 -3.88 3.90
CA ASP A 76 -9.24 -3.46 4.95
C ASP A 76 -9.85 -3.38 6.37
N GLY A 77 -11.14 -3.10 6.48
CA GLY A 77 -11.82 -3.04 7.78
C GLY A 77 -12.37 -4.38 8.28
N ILE A 78 -11.95 -5.54 7.73
CA ILE A 78 -12.40 -6.86 8.19
C ILE A 78 -11.40 -7.44 9.20
N PRO A 79 -11.78 -7.64 10.47
CA PRO A 79 -10.90 -8.28 11.44
C PRO A 79 -10.56 -9.72 11.05
N PRO A 80 -9.36 -10.21 11.37
CA PRO A 80 -9.02 -11.62 11.21
C PRO A 80 -9.96 -12.53 12.00
N LEU A 81 -10.06 -13.79 11.57
CA LEU A 81 -10.90 -14.77 12.21
C LEU A 81 -10.53 -14.95 13.69
N ASN A 82 -11.55 -15.01 14.54
CA ASN A 82 -11.41 -15.15 16.01
C ASN A 82 -10.63 -14.00 16.69
N CYS A 83 -10.53 -12.84 16.06
CA CYS A 83 -9.93 -11.65 16.63
C CYS A 83 -11.03 -10.61 16.91
N PRO A 84 -11.63 -10.59 18.11
CA PRO A 84 -12.66 -9.62 18.48
C PRO A 84 -12.12 -8.19 18.42
N TYR A 85 -12.92 -7.28 17.90
CA TYR A 85 -12.59 -5.87 17.76
C TYR A 85 -13.11 -5.04 18.93
N ASP A 86 -12.21 -4.30 19.57
CA ASP A 86 -12.55 -3.26 20.56
C ASP A 86 -12.57 -1.88 19.91
N ALA A 87 -13.77 -1.35 19.69
CA ALA A 87 -13.97 -0.05 19.02
C ALA A 87 -13.44 1.15 19.82
N ARG A 88 -13.37 1.05 21.18
CA ARG A 88 -12.87 2.14 22.03
C ARG A 88 -11.35 2.24 21.96
N ARG A 89 -10.69 1.09 22.00
CA ARG A 89 -9.23 1.00 21.98
C ARG A 89 -8.67 0.97 20.55
N ARG A 90 -9.51 0.68 19.55
CA ARG A 90 -9.15 0.43 18.16
C ARG A 90 -8.09 -0.66 18.04
N VAL A 91 -8.36 -1.77 18.68
CA VAL A 91 -7.51 -2.96 18.63
C VAL A 91 -8.35 -4.19 18.31
N ILE A 92 -7.70 -5.20 17.75
CA ILE A 92 -8.18 -6.58 17.73
C ILE A 92 -7.38 -7.37 18.76
N THR A 93 -8.02 -8.30 19.45
CA THR A 93 -7.32 -9.21 20.37
C THR A 93 -7.19 -10.57 19.70
N THR A 94 -5.96 -11.05 19.54
CA THR A 94 -5.69 -12.37 18.97
C THR A 94 -6.09 -13.49 19.93
N PRO A 95 -6.31 -14.74 19.48
CA PRO A 95 -6.73 -15.86 20.33
C PRO A 95 -5.78 -16.15 21.50
N ASN A 96 -4.49 -15.80 21.37
CA ASN A 96 -3.48 -15.93 22.41
C ASN A 96 -3.33 -14.67 23.29
N GLY A 97 -4.26 -13.71 23.17
CA GLY A 97 -4.36 -12.55 24.07
C GLY A 97 -3.51 -11.33 23.67
N TYR A 98 -2.94 -11.32 22.48
CA TYR A 98 -2.22 -10.14 21.96
C TYR A 98 -3.21 -9.09 21.42
N ASP A 99 -3.02 -7.84 21.84
CA ASP A 99 -3.74 -6.69 21.27
C ASP A 99 -2.94 -6.09 20.13
N MET A 100 -3.57 -5.99 18.95
CA MET A 100 -3.00 -5.37 17.76
C MET A 100 -3.79 -4.14 17.38
N PRO A 101 -3.12 -3.03 17.01
CA PRO A 101 -3.81 -1.89 16.42
C PRO A 101 -4.65 -2.31 15.22
N PHE A 102 -5.87 -1.79 15.15
CA PHE A 102 -6.78 -2.04 14.04
C PHE A 102 -7.53 -0.77 13.66
N MET A 103 -7.86 -0.63 12.38
CA MET A 103 -8.63 0.51 11.91
C MET A 103 -10.10 0.39 12.32
N ARG A 104 -10.88 1.43 12.10
CA ARG A 104 -12.34 1.34 12.25
C ARG A 104 -12.90 0.36 11.20
N LEU A 105 -13.93 -0.38 11.58
CA LEU A 105 -14.57 -1.37 10.70
C LEU A 105 -15.17 -0.75 9.42
N ASP A 106 -15.54 0.52 9.47
CA ASP A 106 -16.10 1.29 8.35
C ASP A 106 -15.04 2.13 7.60
N SER A 107 -13.76 1.98 7.93
CA SER A 107 -12.68 2.71 7.25
C SER A 107 -12.52 2.25 5.81
N LEU A 108 -12.26 3.21 4.94
CA LEU A 108 -12.03 3.02 3.51
C LEU A 108 -10.70 3.71 3.11
N PRO A 109 -9.53 3.17 3.52
CA PRO A 109 -8.23 3.74 3.17
C PRO A 109 -8.10 3.93 1.66
N GLY A 110 -7.60 5.08 1.23
CA GLY A 110 -7.44 5.43 -0.16
C GLY A 110 -8.73 5.86 -0.89
N TRP A 111 -9.89 5.96 -0.18
CA TRP A 111 -11.18 6.30 -0.76
C TRP A 111 -11.87 7.41 0.00
N ARG A 112 -12.50 8.35 -0.71
CA ARG A 112 -13.32 9.41 -0.14
C ARG A 112 -14.46 9.82 -1.06
N PRO A 113 -15.53 10.46 -0.54
CA PRO A 113 -16.53 11.12 -1.38
C PRO A 113 -15.89 12.21 -2.24
N LEU A 114 -16.36 12.36 -3.49
CA LEU A 114 -15.95 13.45 -4.37
C LEU A 114 -16.52 14.79 -3.91
N SER A 115 -17.74 14.78 -3.36
CA SER A 115 -18.47 15.99 -2.97
C SER A 115 -19.41 15.73 -1.79
N THR A 116 -19.92 16.80 -1.20
CA THR A 116 -20.78 16.75 0.00
C THR A 116 -22.16 16.14 -0.25
N ASN A 117 -22.58 15.94 -1.51
CA ASN A 117 -23.82 15.27 -1.89
C ASN A 117 -23.63 13.76 -2.09
N THR A 118 -22.51 13.21 -1.67
CA THR A 118 -22.18 11.79 -1.85
C THR A 118 -21.84 11.15 -0.49
N TRP A 119 -22.39 9.96 -0.29
CA TRP A 119 -22.05 9.08 0.83
C TRP A 119 -21.42 7.80 0.31
N ILE A 120 -20.37 7.35 0.96
CA ILE A 120 -19.71 6.08 0.68
C ILE A 120 -19.59 5.24 1.96
N TYR A 121 -19.80 3.95 1.84
CA TYR A 121 -19.64 3.02 2.96
C TYR A 121 -19.41 1.59 2.44
N PRO A 122 -18.75 0.73 3.23
CA PRO A 122 -18.61 -0.69 2.88
C PRO A 122 -19.96 -1.41 3.03
N ASP A 123 -20.31 -2.24 2.04
CA ASP A 123 -21.49 -3.10 2.07
C ASP A 123 -21.09 -4.57 2.18
N THR A 124 -21.85 -5.34 2.95
CA THR A 124 -21.64 -6.77 3.15
C THR A 124 -22.76 -7.63 2.56
N LYS A 125 -23.70 -7.00 1.85
CA LYS A 125 -24.88 -7.68 1.27
C LYS A 125 -24.77 -7.86 -0.25
N GLU A 126 -24.38 -6.82 -0.96
CA GLU A 126 -24.22 -6.83 -2.40
C GLU A 126 -22.77 -7.19 -2.77
N LEU A 127 -22.43 -8.46 -2.65
CA LEU A 127 -21.07 -8.97 -2.87
C LEU A 127 -20.85 -9.37 -4.32
N LEU A 128 -19.64 -9.13 -4.82
CA LEU A 128 -19.20 -9.55 -6.15
C LEU A 128 -19.10 -11.09 -6.26
N ASN A 129 -18.53 -11.72 -5.25
CA ASN A 129 -18.33 -13.17 -5.18
C ASN A 129 -18.20 -13.64 -3.71
N GLU A 130 -18.02 -14.93 -3.50
CA GLU A 130 -17.90 -15.51 -2.16
C GLU A 130 -16.58 -15.19 -1.44
N LYS A 131 -15.54 -14.81 -2.17
CA LYS A 131 -14.21 -14.48 -1.61
C LYS A 131 -14.18 -13.07 -1.05
N ASN A 132 -14.74 -12.12 -1.77
CA ASN A 132 -14.86 -10.73 -1.31
C ASN A 132 -16.03 -10.62 -0.33
N LYS A 133 -15.76 -10.08 0.84
CA LYS A 133 -16.74 -9.94 1.93
C LYS A 133 -17.35 -8.56 1.99
N ARG A 134 -16.89 -7.66 1.13
CA ARG A 134 -17.37 -6.28 1.03
C ARG A 134 -17.38 -5.81 -0.43
N SER A 135 -18.21 -4.80 -0.67
CA SER A 135 -18.16 -3.92 -1.82
C SER A 135 -18.28 -2.48 -1.35
N LEU A 136 -18.02 -1.50 -2.19
CA LEU A 136 -18.23 -0.09 -1.88
C LEU A 136 -19.57 0.37 -2.39
N VAL A 137 -20.47 0.83 -1.50
CA VAL A 137 -21.66 1.60 -1.89
C VAL A 137 -21.26 3.05 -2.10
N VAL A 138 -21.74 3.62 -3.20
CA VAL A 138 -21.68 5.04 -3.51
C VAL A 138 -23.10 5.53 -3.75
N SER A 139 -23.59 6.44 -2.90
CA SER A 139 -24.91 7.03 -3.00
C SER A 139 -24.81 8.53 -3.27
N ILE A 140 -25.29 8.97 -4.42
CA ILE A 140 -25.28 10.36 -4.87
C ILE A 140 -26.70 10.90 -4.75
N ALA A 141 -26.89 11.93 -3.90
CA ALA A 141 -28.15 12.65 -3.84
C ALA A 141 -28.23 13.71 -4.95
N THR A 142 -29.45 14.00 -5.40
CA THR A 142 -29.67 15.11 -6.30
C THR A 142 -29.54 16.42 -5.55
N SER A 143 -28.67 17.28 -6.02
CA SER A 143 -28.70 18.68 -5.62
C SER A 143 -28.38 19.51 -6.85
N ALA A 144 -29.35 20.28 -7.33
CA ALA A 144 -29.15 21.23 -8.41
C ALA A 144 -28.09 22.31 -8.10
N GLN A 145 -27.64 22.40 -6.85
CA GLN A 145 -26.67 23.39 -6.37
C GLN A 145 -25.26 22.84 -6.18
N ASN A 146 -25.05 21.50 -6.13
CA ASN A 146 -23.79 20.91 -5.68
C ASN A 146 -22.93 20.27 -6.79
N GLY A 147 -23.32 20.39 -8.05
CA GLY A 147 -22.56 19.82 -9.17
C GLY A 147 -22.56 18.27 -9.16
N ARG A 148 -21.53 17.67 -9.73
CA ARG A 148 -21.38 16.21 -9.82
C ARG A 148 -21.09 15.58 -8.46
N GLY A 149 -21.67 14.40 -8.22
CA GLY A 149 -21.37 13.54 -7.10
C GLY A 149 -20.50 12.36 -7.52
N GLY A 150 -19.96 11.62 -6.56
CA GLY A 150 -19.17 10.44 -6.87
C GLY A 150 -18.15 10.06 -5.81
N VAL A 151 -17.21 9.19 -6.18
CA VAL A 151 -16.16 8.69 -5.30
C VAL A 151 -14.79 8.87 -5.94
N VAL A 152 -13.80 9.03 -5.08
CA VAL A 152 -12.40 9.24 -5.42
C VAL A 152 -11.57 8.10 -4.87
N ALA A 153 -10.70 7.51 -5.72
CA ALA A 153 -9.58 6.68 -5.30
C ALA A 153 -8.28 7.51 -5.32
N GLU A 154 -7.60 7.57 -4.19
CA GLU A 154 -6.39 8.38 -3.99
C GLU A 154 -5.10 7.56 -4.06
N GLY A 155 -5.19 6.22 -4.10
CA GLY A 155 -4.05 5.34 -3.96
C GLY A 155 -3.41 5.45 -2.57
N TYR A 156 -2.12 5.11 -2.47
CA TYR A 156 -1.39 5.15 -1.19
C TYR A 156 -0.95 6.55 -0.77
N ASN A 157 -0.71 7.45 -1.73
CA ASN A 157 -0.31 8.84 -1.45
C ASN A 157 -0.51 9.74 -2.69
N GLY A 158 -1.60 9.57 -3.39
CA GLY A 158 -1.85 10.11 -4.71
C GLY A 158 -1.37 9.14 -5.81
N LEU A 159 -1.97 9.25 -6.99
CA LEU A 159 -1.59 8.48 -8.16
C LEU A 159 -0.50 9.24 -8.91
N ALA A 160 0.68 8.61 -9.08
CA ALA A 160 1.74 9.17 -9.90
C ALA A 160 1.47 8.83 -11.36
N ILE A 161 1.14 9.83 -12.18
CA ILE A 161 0.92 9.69 -13.60
C ILE A 161 1.88 10.57 -14.40
N GLN A 162 2.28 10.10 -15.57
CA GLN A 162 3.19 10.79 -16.47
C GLN A 162 2.52 11.04 -17.82
N GLN A 163 2.68 12.25 -18.33
CA GLN A 163 2.12 12.63 -19.63
C GLN A 163 2.61 11.70 -20.75
N GLY A 164 1.66 11.20 -21.54
CA GLY A 164 1.90 10.28 -22.65
C GLY A 164 1.86 8.81 -22.28
N GLU A 165 2.00 8.48 -20.99
CA GLU A 165 1.90 7.10 -20.49
C GLU A 165 0.46 6.61 -20.45
N THR A 166 0.30 5.27 -20.50
CA THR A 166 -0.99 4.60 -20.46
C THR A 166 -1.20 3.88 -19.13
N TYR A 167 -2.47 3.88 -18.68
CA TYR A 167 -2.88 3.28 -17.42
C TYR A 167 -4.09 2.37 -17.64
N GLN A 168 -3.94 1.09 -17.31
CA GLN A 168 -4.97 0.08 -17.50
C GLN A 168 -5.91 0.04 -16.31
N LEU A 169 -7.13 0.53 -16.48
CA LEU A 169 -8.21 0.46 -15.49
C LEU A 169 -9.01 -0.82 -15.66
N SER A 170 -9.34 -1.48 -14.56
CA SER A 170 -10.43 -2.45 -14.50
C SER A 170 -11.20 -2.34 -13.20
N PHE A 171 -12.52 -2.59 -13.25
CA PHE A 171 -13.37 -2.57 -12.07
C PHE A 171 -14.65 -3.35 -12.31
N TYR A 172 -15.32 -3.73 -11.22
CA TYR A 172 -16.67 -4.25 -11.26
C TYR A 172 -17.64 -3.18 -10.78
N LEU A 173 -18.77 -3.09 -11.46
CA LEU A 173 -19.80 -2.09 -11.21
C LEU A 173 -21.18 -2.75 -11.23
N LYS A 174 -22.03 -2.37 -10.26
CA LYS A 174 -23.43 -2.73 -10.17
C LYS A 174 -24.24 -1.48 -9.85
N GLY A 175 -25.38 -1.27 -10.50
CA GLY A 175 -26.33 -0.18 -10.23
C GLY A 175 -27.51 -0.65 -9.39
N ALA A 176 -28.07 0.23 -8.58
CA ALA A 176 -29.28 -0.06 -7.81
C ALA A 176 -30.58 -0.04 -8.65
N SER A 177 -30.51 0.54 -9.84
CA SER A 177 -31.68 0.71 -10.73
C SER A 177 -31.59 -0.22 -11.93
N VAL A 178 -32.73 -0.75 -12.36
CA VAL A 178 -32.86 -1.46 -13.64
C VAL A 178 -32.72 -0.52 -14.84
N LEU A 179 -32.95 0.78 -14.63
CA LEU A 179 -32.72 1.80 -15.66
C LEU A 179 -31.27 2.23 -15.60
N PRO A 180 -30.51 2.08 -16.69
CA PRO A 180 -29.11 2.48 -16.75
C PRO A 180 -28.93 3.97 -16.47
N LYS A 181 -27.86 4.32 -15.76
CA LYS A 181 -27.42 5.69 -15.53
C LYS A 181 -25.96 5.84 -15.88
N ASN A 182 -25.57 6.98 -16.40
CA ASN A 182 -24.18 7.23 -16.79
C ASN A 182 -23.30 7.49 -15.59
N LEU A 183 -22.10 6.93 -15.66
CA LEU A 183 -21.01 7.15 -14.74
C LEU A 183 -19.78 7.54 -15.57
N HIS A 184 -19.11 8.63 -15.18
CA HIS A 184 -17.93 9.17 -15.84
C HIS A 184 -16.71 8.85 -14.98
N ILE A 185 -15.71 8.25 -15.59
CA ILE A 185 -14.47 7.84 -14.93
C ILE A 185 -13.31 8.57 -15.60
N ALA A 186 -12.43 9.18 -14.80
CA ALA A 186 -11.27 9.91 -15.29
C ALA A 186 -10.14 9.96 -14.26
N LEU A 187 -8.92 10.18 -14.75
CA LEU A 187 -7.82 10.66 -13.93
C LEU A 187 -7.91 12.18 -13.83
N GLU A 188 -7.86 12.71 -12.62
CA GLU A 188 -8.02 14.14 -12.35
C GLU A 188 -6.90 14.64 -11.43
N ASP A 189 -6.77 15.97 -11.30
CA ASP A 189 -5.90 16.57 -10.29
C ASP A 189 -6.42 16.27 -8.86
N SER A 190 -5.61 16.48 -7.86
CA SER A 190 -5.90 16.12 -6.46
C SER A 190 -7.17 16.75 -5.87
N ILE A 191 -7.68 17.79 -6.48
CA ILE A 191 -8.92 18.50 -6.06
C ILE A 191 -10.12 18.19 -6.98
N GLY A 192 -9.92 17.36 -8.03
CA GLY A 192 -10.98 16.95 -8.95
C GLY A 192 -11.50 18.05 -9.88
N ASN A 193 -10.68 19.08 -10.14
CA ASN A 193 -11.08 20.23 -10.97
C ASN A 193 -10.56 20.15 -12.42
N ARG A 194 -9.47 19.40 -12.65
CA ARG A 194 -8.86 19.27 -13.97
C ARG A 194 -8.73 17.81 -14.36
N VAL A 195 -9.30 17.43 -15.48
CA VAL A 195 -9.15 16.11 -16.07
C VAL A 195 -7.75 15.98 -16.68
N LEU A 196 -7.04 14.90 -16.31
CA LEU A 196 -5.67 14.58 -16.70
C LEU A 196 -5.58 13.38 -17.64
N SER A 197 -6.72 12.91 -18.17
CA SER A 197 -6.83 11.79 -19.11
C SER A 197 -8.00 12.03 -20.08
N ASP A 198 -8.32 11.05 -20.91
CA ASP A 198 -9.63 10.92 -21.50
C ASP A 198 -10.70 10.59 -20.45
N VAL A 199 -11.97 10.80 -20.77
CA VAL A 199 -13.10 10.47 -19.88
C VAL A 199 -13.77 9.20 -20.39
N PHE A 200 -13.74 8.16 -19.59
CA PHE A 200 -14.43 6.92 -19.87
C PHE A 200 -15.84 6.94 -19.29
N THR A 201 -16.86 6.84 -20.17
CA THR A 201 -18.27 6.84 -19.75
C THR A 201 -18.85 5.44 -19.88
N VAL A 202 -19.46 4.96 -18.79
CA VAL A 202 -20.15 3.67 -18.75
C VAL A 202 -21.57 3.84 -18.25
N SER A 203 -22.43 2.86 -18.55
CA SER A 203 -23.77 2.77 -17.96
C SER A 203 -23.78 1.76 -16.83
N THR A 204 -24.45 2.09 -15.73
CA THR A 204 -24.69 1.15 -14.63
C THR A 204 -25.70 0.07 -15.08
N HIS A 205 -25.54 -1.14 -14.53
CA HIS A 205 -26.44 -2.28 -14.74
C HIS A 205 -26.85 -2.86 -13.39
N TYR A 206 -28.03 -3.44 -13.32
CA TYR A 206 -28.52 -4.08 -12.08
C TYR A 206 -27.67 -5.28 -11.63
N GLU A 207 -27.03 -5.98 -12.58
CA GLU A 207 -26.11 -7.07 -12.31
C GLU A 207 -24.65 -6.59 -12.29
N TRP A 208 -23.79 -7.28 -11.54
CA TRP A 208 -22.36 -7.03 -11.56
C TRP A 208 -21.78 -7.19 -12.95
N LYS A 209 -21.08 -6.17 -13.44
CA LYS A 209 -20.41 -6.17 -14.72
C LYS A 209 -18.97 -5.68 -14.60
N LYS A 210 -18.05 -6.41 -15.24
CA LYS A 210 -16.65 -5.99 -15.32
C LYS A 210 -16.48 -5.00 -16.48
N TYR A 211 -15.78 -3.90 -16.18
CA TYR A 211 -15.35 -2.91 -17.15
C TYR A 211 -13.85 -2.86 -17.24
N ARG A 212 -13.34 -2.46 -18.40
CA ARG A 212 -11.93 -2.20 -18.66
C ARG A 212 -11.80 -0.97 -19.51
N HIS A 213 -10.75 -0.20 -19.26
CA HIS A 213 -10.37 0.96 -20.07
C HIS A 213 -8.88 1.20 -19.99
N THR A 214 -8.31 1.82 -21.01
CA THR A 214 -6.91 2.26 -20.98
C THR A 214 -6.92 3.78 -21.11
N PHE A 215 -6.56 4.46 -20.04
CA PHE A 215 -6.35 5.90 -20.06
C PHE A 215 -5.02 6.24 -20.69
N THR A 216 -4.97 7.35 -21.42
CA THR A 216 -3.73 8.02 -21.78
C THR A 216 -3.63 9.33 -21.01
N ALA A 217 -2.59 9.51 -20.21
CA ALA A 217 -2.41 10.73 -19.44
C ALA A 217 -2.02 11.90 -20.34
N ASN A 218 -2.75 13.02 -20.22
CA ASN A 218 -2.49 14.25 -20.97
C ASN A 218 -1.61 15.26 -20.21
N ALA A 219 -1.27 14.95 -18.96
CA ALA A 219 -0.38 15.75 -18.11
C ALA A 219 0.31 14.87 -17.07
N THR A 220 1.45 15.34 -16.54
CA THR A 220 2.16 14.70 -15.43
C THR A 220 1.62 15.22 -14.09
N SER A 221 1.41 14.31 -13.14
CA SER A 221 1.06 14.61 -11.75
C SER A 221 1.55 13.49 -10.83
N ASN A 222 2.04 13.85 -9.66
CA ASN A 222 2.36 12.89 -8.59
C ASN A 222 1.25 12.80 -7.53
N LYS A 223 0.13 13.49 -7.74
CA LYS A 223 -1.03 13.58 -6.85
C LYS A 223 -2.34 13.49 -7.62
N ALA A 224 -2.35 12.78 -8.73
CA ALA A 224 -3.61 12.53 -9.43
C ALA A 224 -4.53 11.63 -8.59
N ILE A 225 -5.81 11.66 -8.93
CA ILE A 225 -6.86 10.82 -8.35
C ILE A 225 -7.64 10.15 -9.47
N LEU A 226 -8.22 8.99 -9.18
CA LEU A 226 -9.20 8.35 -10.06
C LEU A 226 -10.60 8.67 -9.55
N THR A 227 -11.45 9.25 -10.40
CA THR A 227 -12.81 9.62 -10.04
C THR A 227 -13.84 8.73 -10.74
N PHE A 228 -14.90 8.38 -10.02
CA PHE A 228 -16.13 7.80 -10.55
C PHE A 228 -17.25 8.78 -10.23
N SER A 229 -17.79 9.47 -11.23
CA SER A 229 -18.68 10.63 -11.02
C SER A 229 -19.93 10.59 -11.87
N SER A 230 -21.01 11.25 -11.40
CA SER A 230 -22.25 11.45 -12.12
C SER A 230 -22.90 12.78 -11.76
N ASP A 231 -23.57 13.38 -12.74
CA ASP A 231 -24.39 14.60 -12.57
C ASP A 231 -25.82 14.29 -12.11
N SER A 232 -26.18 13.00 -12.04
CA SER A 232 -27.51 12.57 -11.63
C SER A 232 -27.46 11.77 -10.33
N SER A 233 -28.56 11.86 -9.56
CA SER A 233 -28.72 11.03 -8.36
C SER A 233 -28.74 9.55 -8.76
N GLN A 234 -27.92 8.76 -8.08
CA GLN A 234 -27.89 7.31 -8.23
C GLN A 234 -27.19 6.65 -7.06
N THR A 235 -27.44 5.35 -6.91
CA THR A 235 -26.69 4.47 -6.04
C THR A 235 -26.08 3.35 -6.87
N PHE A 236 -24.82 3.06 -6.64
CA PHE A 236 -24.09 1.98 -7.30
C PHE A 236 -23.08 1.35 -6.35
N TRP A 237 -22.61 0.17 -6.71
CA TRP A 237 -21.57 -0.56 -6.01
C TRP A 237 -20.35 -0.71 -6.91
N LEU A 238 -19.18 -0.56 -6.29
CA LEU A 238 -17.88 -0.86 -6.91
C LEU A 238 -17.24 -2.02 -6.17
N ASP A 239 -16.45 -2.80 -6.91
CA ASP A 239 -15.56 -3.81 -6.34
C ASP A 239 -14.35 -4.05 -7.26
N VAL A 240 -13.25 -4.50 -6.66
CA VAL A 240 -11.98 -4.85 -7.32
C VAL A 240 -11.58 -3.80 -8.35
N VAL A 241 -11.45 -2.57 -7.89
CA VAL A 241 -10.97 -1.46 -8.71
C VAL A 241 -9.45 -1.51 -8.80
N SER A 242 -8.92 -1.64 -10.01
CA SER A 242 -7.48 -1.76 -10.27
C SER A 242 -7.02 -0.78 -11.32
N LEU A 243 -5.87 -0.14 -11.11
CA LEU A 243 -5.23 0.77 -12.06
C LEU A 243 -3.74 0.45 -12.16
N PHE A 244 -3.29 0.01 -13.32
CA PHE A 244 -1.91 -0.37 -13.55
C PHE A 244 -1.25 0.53 -14.60
N PRO A 245 -0.04 1.04 -14.34
CA PRO A 245 0.86 1.53 -15.41
C PRO A 245 1.36 0.35 -16.25
N GLU A 246 2.23 0.61 -17.19
CA GLU A 246 3.02 -0.44 -17.82
C GLU A 246 3.89 -1.14 -16.76
N THR A 247 3.85 -2.48 -16.76
CA THR A 247 4.55 -3.31 -15.78
C THR A 247 5.90 -3.78 -16.31
N TRP A 248 6.79 -4.20 -15.43
CA TRP A 248 8.05 -4.83 -15.80
C TRP A 248 7.83 -5.98 -16.79
N LYS A 249 8.52 -5.91 -17.94
CA LYS A 249 8.39 -6.87 -19.06
C LYS A 249 6.96 -7.11 -19.54
N GLY A 250 6.04 -6.18 -19.29
CA GLY A 250 4.64 -6.29 -19.69
C GLY A 250 3.86 -7.42 -19.00
N ARG A 251 4.32 -7.92 -17.86
CA ARG A 251 3.65 -9.02 -17.12
C ARG A 251 2.27 -8.55 -16.64
N PRO A 252 1.17 -9.27 -16.96
CA PRO A 252 -0.12 -8.98 -16.38
C PRO A 252 -0.08 -9.08 -14.86
N ASN A 253 -0.72 -8.14 -14.15
CA ASN A 253 -0.70 -8.10 -12.68
C ASN A 253 0.75 -8.03 -12.11
N GLY A 254 1.64 -7.36 -12.84
CA GLY A 254 3.08 -7.40 -12.63
C GLY A 254 3.61 -6.34 -11.68
N GLN A 255 4.92 -6.24 -11.68
CA GLN A 255 5.68 -5.36 -10.80
C GLN A 255 5.98 -4.01 -11.45
N ARG A 256 6.29 -3.01 -10.64
CA ARG A 256 6.71 -1.67 -11.08
C ARG A 256 8.03 -1.74 -11.83
N GLN A 257 8.06 -1.11 -13.00
CA GLN A 257 9.21 -1.11 -13.89
C GLN A 257 10.44 -0.45 -13.24
N ASP A 258 10.30 0.72 -12.65
CA ASP A 258 11.39 1.49 -12.04
C ASP A 258 12.09 0.74 -10.89
N ILE A 259 11.31 0.06 -10.04
CA ILE A 259 11.85 -0.73 -8.92
C ILE A 259 12.53 -2.00 -9.45
N MET A 260 11.89 -2.70 -10.40
CA MET A 260 12.44 -3.91 -10.98
C MET A 260 13.73 -3.66 -11.76
N GLU A 261 13.86 -2.52 -12.45
CA GLU A 261 15.11 -2.10 -13.09
C GLU A 261 16.24 -1.92 -12.07
N ALA A 262 15.95 -1.36 -10.91
CA ALA A 262 16.93 -1.21 -9.83
C ALA A 262 17.33 -2.57 -9.23
N ILE A 263 16.37 -3.46 -8.99
CA ILE A 263 16.61 -4.82 -8.49
C ILE A 263 17.41 -5.64 -9.52
N ALA A 264 17.08 -5.56 -10.81
CA ALA A 264 17.78 -6.29 -11.86
C ALA A 264 19.28 -5.93 -11.96
N LYS A 265 19.64 -4.67 -11.63
CA LYS A 265 21.05 -4.24 -11.58
C LYS A 265 21.86 -4.92 -10.47
N LEU A 266 21.19 -5.43 -9.42
CA LEU A 266 21.83 -6.19 -8.37
C LEU A 266 22.22 -7.60 -8.82
N GLN A 267 21.63 -8.12 -9.88
CA GLN A 267 21.87 -9.46 -10.44
C GLN A 267 21.76 -10.57 -9.36
N PRO A 268 20.66 -10.62 -8.59
CA PRO A 268 20.52 -11.60 -7.52
C PRO A 268 20.48 -13.01 -8.11
N ARG A 269 21.13 -13.96 -7.44
CA ARG A 269 21.11 -15.38 -7.81
C ARG A 269 19.88 -16.10 -7.28
N PHE A 270 19.32 -15.59 -6.18
CA PHE A 270 18.06 -16.11 -5.63
C PHE A 270 17.20 -14.97 -5.07
N VAL A 271 15.91 -15.23 -4.98
CA VAL A 271 14.94 -14.36 -4.31
C VAL A 271 14.19 -15.19 -3.28
N ARG A 272 14.32 -14.85 -1.99
CA ARG A 272 13.55 -15.43 -0.90
C ARG A 272 12.26 -14.61 -0.69
N PHE A 273 11.11 -15.26 -0.69
CA PHE A 273 9.79 -14.63 -0.58
C PHE A 273 8.75 -15.57 0.08
N PRO A 274 7.58 -15.07 0.51
CA PRO A 274 7.12 -13.68 0.55
C PRO A 274 7.50 -12.95 1.84
N GLY A 275 8.40 -13.47 2.64
CA GLY A 275 8.89 -12.79 3.82
C GLY A 275 9.48 -13.68 4.89
N GLY A 276 9.56 -13.12 6.10
CA GLY A 276 9.89 -13.74 7.37
C GLY A 276 8.68 -13.69 8.29
N ALA A 277 8.55 -12.66 9.16
CA ALA A 277 7.42 -12.49 10.08
C ALA A 277 6.07 -12.43 9.37
N PHE A 278 6.03 -11.95 8.14
CA PHE A 278 4.81 -11.92 7.32
C PHE A 278 4.19 -13.31 7.12
N VAL A 279 5.01 -14.36 6.94
CA VAL A 279 4.51 -15.74 6.74
C VAL A 279 4.18 -16.44 8.05
N GLU A 280 4.69 -15.96 9.18
CA GLU A 280 4.37 -16.53 10.50
C GLU A 280 2.98 -16.10 10.95
N GLY A 281 2.63 -14.80 10.76
CA GLY A 281 1.37 -14.23 11.25
C GLY A 281 1.25 -14.28 12.76
N TYR A 282 0.11 -13.83 13.28
CA TYR A 282 -0.22 -13.97 14.71
C TYR A 282 -1.24 -15.10 14.98
N THR A 283 -2.08 -15.38 13.98
CA THR A 283 -3.14 -16.39 14.05
C THR A 283 -3.61 -16.75 12.65
N ALA A 284 -4.42 -17.79 12.53
CA ALA A 284 -5.04 -18.15 11.25
C ALA A 284 -5.76 -16.94 10.62
N GLY A 285 -5.44 -16.67 9.37
CA GLY A 285 -5.99 -15.53 8.63
C GLY A 285 -5.18 -14.23 8.74
N THR A 286 -3.98 -14.24 9.36
CA THR A 286 -3.04 -13.11 9.39
C THR A 286 -1.71 -13.42 8.69
N TYR A 287 -1.65 -14.51 7.93
CA TYR A 287 -0.51 -14.92 7.10
C TYR A 287 -1.00 -15.35 5.71
N PRO A 288 -0.15 -15.28 4.68
CA PRO A 288 -0.50 -15.68 3.33
C PRO A 288 -0.67 -17.20 3.23
N VAL A 289 -1.73 -17.62 2.56
CA VAL A 289 -1.92 -19.00 2.13
C VAL A 289 -1.68 -19.05 0.62
N TRP A 290 -0.57 -19.62 0.17
CA TRP A 290 -0.14 -19.53 -1.22
C TRP A 290 -1.20 -19.92 -2.24
N LYS A 291 -2.05 -20.93 -1.94
CA LYS A 291 -3.16 -21.34 -2.80
C LYS A 291 -4.23 -20.27 -2.97
N GLU A 292 -4.40 -19.38 -1.98
CA GLU A 292 -5.35 -18.26 -2.03
C GLU A 292 -4.76 -17.04 -2.78
N THR A 293 -3.49 -17.10 -3.16
CA THR A 293 -2.79 -16.06 -3.94
C THR A 293 -2.74 -16.35 -5.42
N LEU A 294 -3.34 -17.46 -5.89
CA LEU A 294 -3.36 -17.87 -7.29
C LEU A 294 -4.65 -17.47 -7.99
N GLY A 295 -4.61 -17.48 -9.32
CA GLY A 295 -5.78 -17.26 -10.17
C GLY A 295 -6.17 -15.78 -10.32
N ASN A 296 -7.45 -15.56 -10.57
CA ASN A 296 -7.99 -14.23 -10.82
C ASN A 296 -7.84 -13.32 -9.58
N ILE A 297 -7.28 -12.13 -9.76
CA ILE A 297 -7.09 -11.16 -8.66
C ILE A 297 -8.41 -10.76 -7.97
N ALA A 298 -9.55 -10.86 -8.66
CA ALA A 298 -10.86 -10.61 -8.09
C ALA A 298 -11.34 -11.68 -7.09
N GLU A 299 -10.65 -12.82 -7.04
CA GLU A 299 -10.98 -13.97 -6.19
C GLU A 299 -9.88 -14.26 -5.16
N ARG A 300 -8.83 -13.44 -5.12
CA ARG A 300 -7.76 -13.57 -4.14
C ARG A 300 -8.20 -12.99 -2.82
N LYS A 301 -7.99 -13.78 -1.77
CA LYS A 301 -8.40 -13.38 -0.42
C LYS A 301 -7.53 -12.23 0.08
N HIS A 302 -8.16 -11.17 0.54
CA HIS A 302 -7.53 -10.12 1.30
C HIS A 302 -7.43 -10.52 2.78
N PHE A 303 -6.39 -10.08 3.49
CA PHE A 303 -6.26 -10.33 4.92
C PHE A 303 -5.47 -9.21 5.63
N TRP A 304 -5.68 -9.11 6.95
CA TRP A 304 -4.93 -8.20 7.81
C TRP A 304 -3.63 -8.85 8.23
N ASN A 305 -2.50 -8.28 7.89
CA ASN A 305 -1.18 -8.85 8.13
C ASN A 305 -0.58 -8.47 9.50
N VAL A 306 0.57 -9.06 9.84
CA VAL A 306 1.28 -8.83 11.12
C VAL A 306 1.77 -7.39 11.29
N TRP A 307 1.92 -6.64 10.21
CA TRP A 307 2.40 -5.26 10.23
C TRP A 307 1.28 -4.24 10.45
N GLY A 308 0.03 -4.71 10.62
CA GLY A 308 -1.10 -3.87 10.99
C GLY A 308 -1.78 -3.15 9.83
N TYR A 309 -1.81 -3.75 8.65
CA TYR A 309 -2.57 -3.26 7.48
C TYR A 309 -3.06 -4.42 6.61
N GLY A 310 -3.93 -4.07 5.67
CA GLY A 310 -4.50 -5.04 4.75
C GLY A 310 -3.55 -5.41 3.60
N THR A 311 -3.51 -6.69 3.25
CA THR A 311 -2.75 -7.25 2.12
C THR A 311 -3.70 -7.83 1.09
N THR A 312 -3.51 -7.48 -0.18
CA THR A 312 -4.43 -7.85 -1.27
C THR A 312 -4.11 -9.19 -1.93
N ASN A 313 -2.98 -9.81 -1.59
CA ASN A 313 -2.42 -10.95 -2.33
C ASN A 313 -2.28 -10.68 -3.84
N GLY A 314 -2.09 -9.41 -4.22
CA GLY A 314 -1.91 -9.00 -5.59
C GLY A 314 -0.66 -9.59 -6.22
N THR A 315 0.48 -9.43 -5.55
CA THR A 315 1.68 -10.22 -5.85
C THR A 315 1.56 -11.55 -5.11
N GLY A 316 1.07 -12.55 -5.81
CA GLY A 316 0.92 -13.90 -5.29
C GLY A 316 2.10 -14.82 -5.65
N TYR A 317 1.96 -16.10 -5.31
CA TYR A 317 3.01 -17.10 -5.56
C TYR A 317 3.43 -17.16 -7.04
N HIS A 318 2.47 -17.06 -7.95
CA HIS A 318 2.75 -17.07 -9.39
C HIS A 318 3.55 -15.84 -9.83
N GLU A 319 3.18 -14.65 -9.37
CA GLU A 319 3.86 -13.40 -9.71
C GLU A 319 5.30 -13.36 -9.15
N TYR A 320 5.54 -13.95 -7.98
CA TYR A 320 6.90 -14.10 -7.45
C TYR A 320 7.74 -15.06 -8.30
N LEU A 321 7.18 -16.17 -8.79
CA LEU A 321 7.90 -17.05 -9.70
C LEU A 321 8.23 -16.37 -11.03
N GLN A 322 7.30 -15.58 -11.57
CA GLN A 322 7.55 -14.77 -12.77
C GLN A 322 8.65 -13.72 -12.53
N LEU A 323 8.65 -13.08 -11.35
CA LEU A 323 9.69 -12.14 -10.97
C LEU A 323 11.07 -12.83 -10.92
N CYS A 324 11.16 -14.03 -10.35
CA CYS A 324 12.41 -14.80 -10.34
C CYS A 324 12.87 -15.16 -11.75
N GLU A 325 11.95 -15.65 -12.61
CA GLU A 325 12.22 -15.92 -14.02
C GLU A 325 12.77 -14.68 -14.74
N ASP A 326 12.13 -13.53 -14.52
CA ASP A 326 12.49 -12.27 -15.16
C ASP A 326 13.86 -11.73 -14.72
N LEU A 327 14.29 -12.04 -13.50
CA LEU A 327 15.61 -11.71 -12.95
C LEU A 327 16.68 -12.75 -13.28
N GLY A 328 16.31 -13.95 -13.74
CA GLY A 328 17.21 -15.09 -13.87
C GLY A 328 17.70 -15.60 -12.51
N ALA A 329 16.87 -15.51 -11.49
CA ALA A 329 17.16 -15.87 -10.11
C ALA A 329 16.38 -17.11 -9.66
N GLU A 330 16.98 -17.90 -8.76
CA GLU A 330 16.31 -19.07 -8.18
C GLU A 330 15.28 -18.64 -7.12
N PRO A 331 14.06 -19.19 -7.11
CA PRO A 331 13.05 -18.90 -6.10
C PRO A 331 13.32 -19.68 -4.81
N ILE A 332 13.29 -18.98 -3.67
CA ILE A 332 13.26 -19.59 -2.34
C ILE A 332 11.94 -19.20 -1.67
N TYR A 333 10.98 -20.11 -1.70
CA TYR A 333 9.71 -19.92 -1.02
C TYR A 333 9.81 -20.35 0.44
N VAL A 334 9.23 -19.56 1.36
CA VAL A 334 9.19 -19.81 2.80
C VAL A 334 7.76 -19.86 3.32
#